data_c3661bd7826ba71fbe50a015dd68b424
#
_entry.id   c3661bd7826ba71fbe50a015dd68b424
#
_cell.length_a   1.000
_cell.length_b   1.000
_cell.length_c   1.000
_cell.angle_alpha   90.00
_cell.angle_beta   90.00
_cell.angle_gamma   90.00
#
_symmetry.space_group_name_H-M   'P 1'
#
loop_
_entity.id
_entity.type
_entity.pdbx_description
1 polymer ?
#
loop_
_entity_poly.entity_id
_entity_poly.type
_entity_poly.pdbx_seq_one_letter_code
_entity_poly.pdbx_strand_id
1 'polypeptide(L)'
;FGKLLRAAGEIEGLERIRFTSPHPAAFTDDVIDAMAETPAVMPQLHMPLQSGSDRILRAMRRSYRSEKFLGILDRVRAKMPHAAISTDIIVGFPGETDEDFEDTLRVVEQARFASAFTFQYSIREGTPAATMPDQVPKEVVQERYDRLVALQERISLEENQKQLGRE
;
A
#
# COMPACT_ATOMS: atom_id res chain seq x y z
N PHE A 1 18.63 5.79 2.43
CA PHE A 1 17.68 5.71 3.55
C PHE A 1 18.07 4.58 4.49
N GLY A 2 18.47 3.39 3.99
CA GLY A 2 18.92 2.27 4.83
C GLY A 2 20.04 2.63 5.81
N LYS A 3 21.04 3.41 5.37
CA LYS A 3 22.11 3.92 6.26
C LYS A 3 21.55 4.77 7.41
N LEU A 4 20.51 5.57 7.16
CA LEU A 4 19.85 6.37 8.20
C LEU A 4 19.17 5.49 9.24
N LEU A 5 18.47 4.44 8.79
CA LEU A 5 17.81 3.50 9.70
C LEU A 5 18.81 2.79 10.62
N ARG A 6 19.93 2.31 10.05
CA ARG A 6 21.00 1.68 10.83
C ARG A 6 21.61 2.66 11.85
N ALA A 7 21.95 3.88 11.39
CA ALA A 7 22.53 4.90 12.28
C ALA A 7 21.54 5.34 13.39
N ALA A 8 20.25 5.44 13.09
CA ALA A 8 19.25 5.74 14.10
C ALA A 8 19.11 4.59 15.12
N GLY A 9 19.28 3.34 14.68
CA GLY A 9 19.26 2.18 15.56
C GLY A 9 20.40 2.12 16.59
N GLU A 10 21.50 2.86 16.37
CA GLU A 10 22.63 2.97 17.31
C GLU A 10 22.39 4.00 18.43
N ILE A 11 21.30 4.74 18.39
CA ILE A 11 21.00 5.77 19.40
C ILE A 11 20.55 5.06 20.69
N GLU A 12 21.31 5.28 21.77
CA GLU A 12 21.02 4.73 23.09
C GLU A 12 19.64 5.18 23.59
N GLY A 13 18.83 4.23 24.07
CA GLY A 13 17.46 4.49 24.57
C GLY A 13 16.39 4.61 23.47
N LEU A 14 16.73 4.53 22.19
CA LEU A 14 15.77 4.50 21.10
C LEU A 14 15.23 3.08 20.88
N GLU A 15 14.03 2.81 21.37
CA GLU A 15 13.44 1.47 21.34
C GLU A 15 12.73 1.14 20.03
N ARG A 16 12.12 2.14 19.37
CA ARG A 16 11.26 1.92 18.19
C ARG A 16 11.45 3.01 17.15
N ILE A 17 11.70 2.56 15.91
CA ILE A 17 11.75 3.41 14.72
C ILE A 17 10.61 2.98 13.79
N ARG A 18 9.81 3.95 13.37
CA ARG A 18 8.78 3.79 12.35
C ARG A 18 8.93 4.88 11.29
N PHE A 19 8.60 4.54 10.07
CA PHE A 19 8.54 5.49 8.96
C PHE A 19 7.34 5.18 8.08
N THR A 20 6.90 6.15 7.32
CA THR A 20 5.70 6.02 6.49
C THR A 20 5.95 6.43 5.06
N SER A 21 5.16 5.88 4.16
CA SER A 21 5.03 6.29 2.77
C SER A 21 6.33 6.37 1.95
N PRO A 22 7.26 5.39 2.07
CA PRO A 22 8.38 5.33 1.15
C PRO A 22 7.84 5.13 -0.26
N HIS A 23 8.39 5.87 -1.22
CA HIS A 23 8.00 5.71 -2.61
C HIS A 23 8.50 4.36 -3.15
N PRO A 24 7.65 3.51 -3.78
CA PRO A 24 8.05 2.18 -4.24
C PRO A 24 9.30 2.17 -5.14
N ALA A 25 9.52 3.21 -5.95
CA ALA A 25 10.70 3.31 -6.80
C ALA A 25 12.02 3.53 -6.02
N ALA A 26 11.95 4.10 -4.81
CA ALA A 26 13.09 4.36 -3.95
C ALA A 26 13.29 3.29 -2.85
N PHE A 27 12.41 2.30 -2.79
CA PHE A 27 12.45 1.24 -1.78
C PHE A 27 13.32 0.09 -2.28
N THR A 28 14.61 0.16 -1.95
CA THR A 28 15.65 -0.76 -2.40
C THR A 28 15.88 -1.91 -1.42
N ASP A 29 16.60 -2.95 -1.86
CA ASP A 29 16.96 -4.07 -1.00
C ASP A 29 17.80 -3.63 0.21
N ASP A 30 18.66 -2.59 0.09
CA ASP A 30 19.38 -2.00 1.24
C ASP A 30 18.43 -1.46 2.33
N VAL A 31 17.27 -0.92 1.93
CA VAL A 31 16.26 -0.47 2.92
C VAL A 31 15.59 -1.66 3.58
N ILE A 32 15.26 -2.71 2.82
CA ILE A 32 14.67 -3.96 3.35
C ILE A 32 15.65 -4.63 4.32
N ASP A 33 16.92 -4.72 3.94
CA ASP A 33 17.96 -5.29 4.79
C ASP A 33 18.13 -4.47 6.07
N ALA A 34 18.18 -3.13 5.97
CA ALA A 34 18.26 -2.25 7.14
C ALA A 34 17.06 -2.41 8.09
N MET A 35 15.84 -2.61 7.55
CA MET A 35 14.66 -2.91 8.37
C MET A 35 14.79 -4.23 9.11
N ALA A 36 15.28 -5.27 8.42
CA ALA A 36 15.40 -6.61 9.00
C ALA A 36 16.54 -6.74 10.02
N GLU A 37 17.65 -6.01 9.80
CA GLU A 37 18.87 -6.11 10.58
C GLU A 37 18.91 -5.16 11.79
N THR A 38 18.10 -4.10 11.80
CA THR A 38 18.10 -3.09 12.87
C THR A 38 16.97 -3.37 13.87
N PRO A 39 17.25 -3.89 15.08
CA PRO A 39 16.21 -4.33 16.02
C PRO A 39 15.20 -3.24 16.41
N ALA A 40 15.65 -1.97 16.46
CA ALA A 40 14.77 -0.84 16.77
C ALA A 40 13.78 -0.52 15.64
N VAL A 41 14.04 -0.94 14.40
CA VAL A 41 13.13 -0.70 13.27
C VAL A 41 11.98 -1.69 13.32
N MET A 42 10.77 -1.19 13.47
CA MET A 42 9.59 -2.04 13.57
C MET A 42 9.30 -2.75 12.24
N PRO A 43 8.88 -4.03 12.27
CA PRO A 43 8.49 -4.80 11.09
C PRO A 43 7.13 -4.33 10.57
N GLN A 44 7.04 -3.07 10.21
CA GLN A 44 5.86 -2.41 9.70
C GLN A 44 6.23 -1.56 8.48
N LEU A 45 5.46 -1.68 7.42
CA LEU A 45 5.64 -0.90 6.19
C LEU A 45 4.30 -0.32 5.76
N HIS A 46 4.21 1.01 5.70
CA HIS A 46 3.11 1.68 5.02
C HIS A 46 3.57 2.13 3.64
N MET A 47 3.08 1.49 2.59
CA MET A 47 3.45 1.78 1.21
C MET A 47 2.20 2.00 0.34
N PRO A 48 1.93 3.23 -0.12
CA PRO A 48 0.75 3.55 -0.91
C PRO A 48 0.74 2.85 -2.27
N LEU A 49 -0.29 2.03 -2.53
CA LEU A 49 -0.55 1.38 -3.83
C LEU A 49 -1.30 2.32 -4.78
N GLN A 50 -2.31 2.99 -4.29
CA GLN A 50 -3.27 3.87 -4.97
C GLN A 50 -4.28 3.13 -5.85
N SER A 51 -3.86 2.23 -6.74
CA SER A 51 -4.69 1.38 -7.59
C SER A 51 -3.93 0.10 -7.95
N GLY A 52 -4.65 -0.98 -8.16
CA GLY A 52 -4.08 -2.24 -8.68
C GLY A 52 -4.00 -2.27 -10.21
N SER A 53 -4.67 -1.35 -10.90
CA SER A 53 -4.60 -1.23 -12.37
C SER A 53 -3.39 -0.42 -12.81
N ASP A 54 -2.56 -1.03 -13.66
CA ASP A 54 -1.41 -0.35 -14.26
C ASP A 54 -1.81 0.81 -15.16
N ARG A 55 -3.00 0.74 -15.78
CA ARG A 55 -3.58 1.81 -16.59
C ARG A 55 -3.92 3.02 -15.71
N ILE A 56 -4.59 2.79 -14.59
CA ILE A 56 -4.94 3.84 -13.63
C ILE A 56 -3.71 4.40 -12.94
N LEU A 57 -2.75 3.56 -12.54
CA LEU A 57 -1.46 4.03 -11.98
C LEU A 57 -0.74 4.98 -12.96
N ARG A 58 -0.77 4.67 -14.26
CA ARG A 58 -0.20 5.56 -15.30
C ARG A 58 -0.98 6.88 -15.38
N ALA A 59 -2.31 6.84 -15.34
CA ALA A 59 -3.16 8.02 -15.35
C ALA A 59 -2.94 8.91 -14.11
N MET A 60 -2.71 8.29 -12.94
CA MET A 60 -2.30 8.95 -11.71
C MET A 60 -0.83 9.41 -11.71
N ARG A 61 -0.09 9.23 -12.81
CA ARG A 61 1.34 9.56 -12.96
C ARG A 61 2.23 8.85 -11.95
N ARG A 62 1.89 7.61 -11.56
CA ARG A 62 2.73 6.79 -10.70
C ARG A 62 3.82 6.12 -11.53
N SER A 63 5.06 6.11 -11.01
CA SER A 63 6.24 5.56 -11.71
C SER A 63 6.39 4.05 -11.55
N TYR A 64 5.59 3.42 -10.72
CA TYR A 64 5.57 1.98 -10.49
C TYR A 64 4.34 1.32 -11.13
N ARG A 65 4.35 -0.01 -11.17
CA ARG A 65 3.27 -0.87 -11.64
C ARG A 65 2.98 -1.94 -10.59
N SER A 66 1.85 -2.61 -10.70
CA SER A 66 1.35 -3.61 -9.75
C SER A 66 2.35 -4.74 -9.51
N GLU A 67 2.93 -5.31 -10.57
CA GLU A 67 3.94 -6.38 -10.46
C GLU A 67 5.17 -5.93 -9.64
N LYS A 68 5.72 -4.75 -9.93
CA LYS A 68 6.85 -4.20 -9.19
C LYS A 68 6.50 -3.95 -7.72
N PHE A 69 5.29 -3.45 -7.47
CA PHE A 69 4.80 -3.21 -6.11
C PHE A 69 4.71 -4.53 -5.34
N LEU A 70 4.04 -5.54 -5.88
CA LEU A 70 3.94 -6.87 -5.26
C LEU A 70 5.32 -7.51 -5.03
N GLY A 71 6.23 -7.41 -6.00
CA GLY A 71 7.60 -7.91 -5.84
C GLY A 71 8.38 -7.24 -4.70
N ILE A 72 8.09 -5.98 -4.35
CA ILE A 72 8.65 -5.35 -3.15
C ILE A 72 8.08 -6.02 -1.90
N LEU A 73 6.76 -6.25 -1.83
CA LEU A 73 6.13 -6.89 -0.68
C LEU A 73 6.67 -8.32 -0.46
N ASP A 74 6.89 -9.06 -1.55
CA ASP A 74 7.45 -10.40 -1.47
C ASP A 74 8.86 -10.40 -0.88
N ARG A 75 9.74 -9.45 -1.30
CA ARG A 75 11.08 -9.30 -0.74
C ARG A 75 11.05 -8.88 0.73
N VAL A 76 10.13 -7.98 1.10
CA VAL A 76 9.94 -7.59 2.52
C VAL A 76 9.56 -8.81 3.34
N ARG A 77 8.60 -9.60 2.89
CA ARG A 77 8.14 -10.80 3.62
C ARG A 77 9.17 -11.91 3.65
N ALA A 78 9.99 -12.03 2.61
CA ALA A 78 11.10 -13.00 2.61
C ALA A 78 12.12 -12.72 3.73
N LYS A 79 12.36 -11.45 4.06
CA LYS A 79 13.26 -11.05 5.15
C LYS A 79 12.54 -10.94 6.50
N MET A 80 11.29 -10.49 6.48
CA MET A 80 10.47 -10.23 7.66
C MET A 80 9.07 -10.86 7.48
N PRO A 81 8.92 -12.18 7.70
CA PRO A 81 7.64 -12.87 7.48
C PRO A 81 6.46 -12.31 8.28
N HIS A 82 6.76 -11.57 9.35
CA HIS A 82 5.76 -10.98 10.23
C HIS A 82 5.49 -9.50 9.96
N ALA A 83 6.08 -8.93 8.92
CA ALA A 83 5.90 -7.52 8.62
C ALA A 83 4.42 -7.20 8.36
N ALA A 84 3.90 -6.25 9.13
CA ALA A 84 2.58 -5.68 8.89
C ALA A 84 2.68 -4.66 7.76
N ILE A 85 2.00 -4.91 6.65
CA ILE A 85 2.02 -4.01 5.49
C ILE A 85 0.65 -3.32 5.40
N SER A 86 0.67 -2.00 5.32
CA SER A 86 -0.52 -1.18 5.08
C SER A 86 -0.36 -0.33 3.84
N THR A 87 -1.48 0.16 3.30
CA THR A 87 -1.51 0.87 2.03
C THR A 87 -2.59 1.94 1.97
N ASP A 88 -2.56 2.75 0.90
CA ASP A 88 -3.64 3.65 0.49
C ASP A 88 -4.19 3.20 -0.85
N ILE A 89 -5.52 3.23 -1.01
CA ILE A 89 -6.21 2.90 -2.25
C ILE A 89 -7.29 3.94 -2.53
N ILE A 90 -7.37 4.38 -3.78
CA ILE A 90 -8.38 5.32 -4.27
C ILE A 90 -9.22 4.59 -5.30
N VAL A 91 -10.54 4.54 -5.09
CA VAL A 91 -11.51 4.03 -6.07
C VAL A 91 -12.20 5.17 -6.80
N GLY A 92 -12.63 4.92 -8.03
CA GLY A 92 -13.38 5.89 -8.82
C GLY A 92 -12.53 7.01 -9.42
N PHE A 93 -11.22 6.79 -9.61
CA PHE A 93 -10.40 7.74 -10.36
C PHE A 93 -10.97 7.92 -11.78
N PRO A 94 -10.95 9.15 -12.37
CA PRO A 94 -11.51 9.40 -13.69
C PRO A 94 -11.02 8.38 -14.73
N GLY A 95 -11.97 7.78 -15.45
CA GLY A 95 -11.72 6.75 -16.44
C GLY A 95 -11.50 5.34 -15.90
N GLU A 96 -11.62 5.10 -14.59
CA GLU A 96 -11.54 3.75 -14.02
C GLU A 96 -12.70 2.89 -14.53
N THR A 97 -12.39 1.76 -15.18
CA THR A 97 -13.38 0.77 -15.64
C THR A 97 -13.62 -0.32 -14.59
N ASP A 98 -14.59 -1.19 -14.83
CA ASP A 98 -14.81 -2.36 -13.96
C ASP A 98 -13.61 -3.30 -13.96
N GLU A 99 -12.96 -3.48 -15.11
CA GLU A 99 -11.74 -4.29 -15.21
C GLU A 99 -10.59 -3.70 -14.37
N ASP A 100 -10.40 -2.39 -14.37
CA ASP A 100 -9.39 -1.73 -13.54
C ASP A 100 -9.67 -1.90 -12.05
N PHE A 101 -10.95 -1.86 -11.67
CA PHE A 101 -11.35 -2.10 -10.30
C PHE A 101 -11.14 -3.57 -9.89
N GLU A 102 -11.48 -4.53 -10.76
CA GLU A 102 -11.19 -5.95 -10.51
C GLU A 102 -9.67 -6.20 -10.40
N ASP A 103 -8.83 -5.50 -11.19
CA ASP A 103 -7.37 -5.54 -11.01
C ASP A 103 -6.97 -5.07 -9.62
N THR A 104 -7.61 -4.02 -9.11
CA THR A 104 -7.34 -3.52 -7.76
C THR A 104 -7.71 -4.55 -6.70
N LEU A 105 -8.87 -5.20 -6.80
CA LEU A 105 -9.26 -6.26 -5.87
C LEU A 105 -8.27 -7.45 -5.92
N ARG A 106 -7.83 -7.86 -7.12
CA ARG A 106 -6.83 -8.93 -7.26
C ARG A 106 -5.51 -8.59 -6.57
N VAL A 107 -5.02 -7.36 -6.74
CA VAL A 107 -3.78 -6.92 -6.09
C VAL A 107 -3.94 -6.89 -4.57
N VAL A 108 -5.08 -6.43 -4.05
CA VAL A 108 -5.37 -6.42 -2.61
C VAL A 108 -5.40 -7.86 -2.04
N GLU A 109 -6.05 -8.78 -2.75
CA GLU A 109 -6.09 -10.20 -2.35
C GLU A 109 -4.68 -10.82 -2.31
N GLN A 110 -3.85 -10.55 -3.31
CA GLN A 110 -2.46 -11.04 -3.36
C GLN A 110 -1.56 -10.37 -2.33
N ALA A 111 -1.70 -9.06 -2.17
CA ALA A 111 -0.87 -8.27 -1.27
C ALA A 111 -1.15 -8.58 0.20
N ARG A 112 -2.36 -9.02 0.55
CA ARG A 112 -2.74 -9.35 1.94
C ARG A 112 -2.35 -8.24 2.92
N PHE A 113 -2.83 -7.02 2.67
CA PHE A 113 -2.55 -5.90 3.56
C PHE A 113 -3.14 -6.12 4.95
N ALA A 114 -2.35 -5.84 5.99
CA ALA A 114 -2.84 -5.85 7.37
C ALA A 114 -3.91 -4.77 7.59
N SER A 115 -3.80 -3.65 6.89
CA SER A 115 -4.82 -2.60 6.83
C SER A 115 -4.67 -1.77 5.56
N ALA A 116 -5.76 -1.12 5.12
CA ALA A 116 -5.73 -0.15 4.04
C ALA A 116 -6.55 1.09 4.39
N PHE A 117 -6.03 2.26 4.04
CA PHE A 117 -6.82 3.48 4.00
C PHE A 117 -7.46 3.55 2.61
N THR A 118 -8.78 3.44 2.57
CA THR A 118 -9.57 3.39 1.35
C THR A 118 -10.28 4.72 1.15
N PHE A 119 -10.17 5.28 -0.04
CA PHE A 119 -10.72 6.57 -0.39
C PHE A 119 -11.55 6.48 -1.66
N GLN A 120 -12.66 7.20 -1.70
CA GLN A 120 -13.34 7.54 -2.95
C GLN A 120 -12.61 8.73 -3.58
N TYR A 121 -12.42 8.70 -4.89
CA TYR A 121 -11.86 9.84 -5.59
C TYR A 121 -12.71 11.09 -5.35
N SER A 122 -12.07 12.17 -4.97
CA SER A 122 -12.71 13.48 -4.83
C SER A 122 -12.03 14.50 -5.74
N ILE A 123 -12.83 15.29 -6.44
CA ILE A 123 -12.34 16.35 -7.33
C ILE A 123 -11.57 17.38 -6.50
N ARG A 124 -10.33 17.65 -6.93
CA ARG A 124 -9.52 18.75 -6.37
C ARG A 124 -9.27 19.75 -7.47
N GLU A 125 -9.80 20.95 -7.31
CA GLU A 125 -9.59 22.05 -8.25
C GLU A 125 -8.10 22.31 -8.49
N GLY A 126 -7.76 22.68 -9.71
CA GLY A 126 -6.37 22.91 -10.12
C GLY A 126 -5.55 21.67 -10.43
N THR A 127 -6.10 20.45 -10.26
CA THR A 127 -5.42 19.23 -10.66
C THR A 127 -5.88 18.76 -12.06
N PRO A 128 -5.01 18.11 -12.88
CA PRO A 128 -5.43 17.55 -14.16
C PRO A 128 -6.62 16.59 -14.06
N ALA A 129 -6.68 15.80 -12.99
CA ALA A 129 -7.78 14.84 -12.78
C ALA A 129 -9.15 15.50 -12.60
N ALA A 130 -9.20 16.74 -12.12
CA ALA A 130 -10.45 17.48 -11.96
C ALA A 130 -11.18 17.77 -13.29
N THR A 131 -10.42 17.88 -14.39
CA THR A 131 -10.92 18.17 -15.73
C THR A 131 -10.84 17.02 -16.70
N MET A 132 -10.43 15.83 -16.21
CA MET A 132 -10.45 14.62 -17.05
C MET A 132 -11.88 14.27 -17.45
N PRO A 133 -12.10 13.82 -18.69
CA PRO A 133 -13.35 13.20 -19.08
C PRO A 133 -13.58 11.89 -18.30
N ASP A 134 -14.72 11.30 -18.46
CA ASP A 134 -15.06 9.98 -17.92
C ASP A 134 -14.99 9.91 -16.37
N GLN A 135 -15.51 10.95 -15.72
CA GLN A 135 -15.75 10.92 -14.28
C GLN A 135 -16.67 9.75 -13.93
N VAL A 136 -16.26 8.91 -12.99
CA VAL A 136 -17.05 7.73 -12.59
C VAL A 136 -18.29 8.18 -11.81
N PRO A 137 -19.50 7.67 -12.12
CA PRO A 137 -20.73 8.00 -11.38
C PRO A 137 -20.58 7.65 -9.88
N LYS A 138 -21.17 8.50 -9.03
CA LYS A 138 -21.04 8.36 -7.56
C LYS A 138 -21.55 7.01 -7.04
N GLU A 139 -22.61 6.50 -7.63
CA GLU A 139 -23.23 5.21 -7.27
C GLU A 139 -22.25 4.06 -7.55
N VAL A 140 -21.55 4.11 -8.68
CA VAL A 140 -20.53 3.13 -9.07
C VAL A 140 -19.31 3.22 -8.13
N VAL A 141 -18.88 4.45 -7.81
CA VAL A 141 -17.77 4.66 -6.85
C VAL A 141 -18.14 4.09 -5.47
N GLN A 142 -19.38 4.29 -5.02
CA GLN A 142 -19.85 3.78 -3.73
C GLN A 142 -19.88 2.24 -3.73
N GLU A 143 -20.44 1.62 -4.77
CA GLU A 143 -20.46 0.16 -4.90
C GLU A 143 -19.06 -0.44 -4.88
N ARG A 144 -18.13 0.12 -5.65
CA ARG A 144 -16.72 -0.32 -5.67
C ARG A 144 -16.04 -0.14 -4.31
N TYR A 145 -16.31 0.99 -3.64
CA TYR A 145 -15.78 1.28 -2.31
C TYR A 145 -16.24 0.23 -1.30
N ASP A 146 -17.54 -0.08 -1.28
CA ASP A 146 -18.11 -1.05 -0.35
C ASP A 146 -17.51 -2.46 -0.57
N ARG A 147 -17.32 -2.88 -1.83
CA ARG A 147 -16.68 -4.16 -2.18
C ARG A 147 -15.22 -4.20 -1.73
N LEU A 148 -14.47 -3.12 -1.94
CA LEU A 148 -13.07 -3.03 -1.51
C LEU A 148 -12.95 -3.07 0.01
N VAL A 149 -13.80 -2.34 0.73
CA VAL A 149 -13.81 -2.34 2.20
C VAL A 149 -14.13 -3.73 2.73
N ALA A 150 -15.17 -4.40 2.21
CA ALA A 150 -15.53 -5.75 2.64
C ALA A 150 -14.38 -6.76 2.42
N LEU A 151 -13.69 -6.68 1.27
CA LEU A 151 -12.52 -7.51 0.99
C LEU A 151 -11.38 -7.24 1.99
N GLN A 152 -11.06 -5.96 2.21
CA GLN A 152 -9.96 -5.59 3.11
C GLN A 152 -10.27 -5.93 4.57
N GLU A 153 -11.50 -5.77 5.03
CA GLU A 153 -11.90 -6.16 6.39
C GLU A 153 -11.73 -7.66 6.63
N ARG A 154 -12.14 -8.48 5.65
CA ARG A 154 -11.92 -9.93 5.69
C ARG A 154 -10.43 -10.26 5.80
N ILE A 155 -9.59 -9.66 4.93
CA ILE A 155 -8.15 -9.87 4.95
C ILE A 155 -7.55 -9.41 6.28
N SER A 156 -7.93 -8.23 6.77
CA SER A 156 -7.44 -7.69 8.05
C SER A 156 -7.77 -8.61 9.21
N LEU A 157 -8.97 -9.19 9.24
CA LEU A 157 -9.37 -10.17 10.27
C LEU A 157 -8.49 -11.43 10.18
N GLU A 158 -8.30 -11.99 8.99
CA GLU A 158 -7.47 -13.17 8.77
C GLU A 158 -6.00 -12.93 9.18
N GLU A 159 -5.43 -11.76 8.84
CA GLU A 159 -4.06 -11.39 9.23
C GLU A 159 -3.95 -11.15 10.75
N ASN A 160 -4.95 -10.56 11.38
CA ASN A 160 -4.98 -10.38 12.84
C ASN A 160 -5.10 -11.71 13.58
N GLN A 161 -5.87 -12.66 13.06
CA GLN A 161 -5.97 -14.01 13.65
C GLN A 161 -4.62 -14.73 13.70
N LYS A 162 -3.73 -14.49 12.75
CA LYS A 162 -2.36 -15.05 12.75
C LYS A 162 -1.48 -14.49 13.87
N GLN A 163 -1.89 -13.39 14.51
CA GLN A 163 -1.15 -12.79 15.62
C GLN A 163 -1.52 -13.40 16.99
N LEU A 164 -2.59 -14.20 17.07
CA LEU A 164 -3.01 -14.83 18.31
C LEU A 164 -1.91 -15.77 18.84
N GLY A 165 -1.56 -15.63 20.12
CA GLY A 165 -0.52 -16.43 20.77
C GLY A 165 0.91 -15.94 20.50
N ARG A 166 1.10 -14.77 19.91
CA ARG A 166 2.40 -14.08 19.82
C ARG A 166 2.59 -13.18 21.03
N GLU A 167 3.76 -13.27 21.66
CA GLU A 167 4.23 -12.37 22.72
C GLU A 167 5.00 -11.19 22.12
#